data_1b1663850518508a4838b0956ce44fbb
#
_entry.id   1b1663850518508a4838b0956ce44fbb
#
_cell.length_a   1.000
_cell.length_b   1.000
_cell.length_c   1.000
_cell.angle_alpha   90.00
_cell.angle_beta   90.00
_cell.angle_gamma   90.00
#
_symmetry.space_group_name_H-M   'P 1'
#
loop_
_entity.id
_entity.type
_entity.pdbx_description
1 polymer ?
#
loop_
_entity_poly.entity_id
_entity_poly.type
_entity_poly.pdbx_seq_one_letter_code
_entity_poly.pdbx_strand_id
1 'polypeptide(L)'
;MTLKDYHKFTLGTSDHLTRCRVLWGGGEIMNDYFSRLGDIGQNIKIRAARYDEKHDILTAYASDKGFIEYRNSLRHWQHREGRYNKYDHKKQGGI
;
A
#
# COMPACT_ATOMS: atom_id res chain seq x y z
N MET A 1 -11.37 -6.85 -6.16
CA MET A 1 -11.10 -7.11 -4.73
C MET A 1 -9.93 -6.26 -4.28
N THR A 2 -10.01 -5.67 -3.10
CA THR A 2 -8.91 -4.91 -2.53
C THR A 2 -8.15 -5.76 -1.51
N LEU A 3 -6.94 -5.30 -1.15
CA LEU A 3 -6.17 -5.95 -0.10
C LEU A 3 -6.97 -6.01 1.21
N LYS A 4 -7.67 -4.92 1.53
CA LYS A 4 -8.50 -4.85 2.73
C LYS A 4 -9.60 -5.92 2.71
N ASP A 5 -10.24 -6.15 1.57
CA ASP A 5 -11.26 -7.18 1.44
C ASP A 5 -10.69 -8.56 1.70
N TYR A 6 -9.53 -8.85 1.11
CA TYR A 6 -8.89 -10.16 1.29
C TYR A 6 -8.44 -10.36 2.74
N HIS A 7 -7.88 -9.32 3.34
CA HIS A 7 -7.45 -9.37 4.75
C HIS A 7 -8.65 -9.67 5.65
N LYS A 8 -9.75 -8.98 5.43
CA LYS A 8 -10.96 -9.17 6.22
C LYS A 8 -11.53 -10.58 6.03
N PHE A 9 -11.54 -11.04 4.78
CA PHE A 9 -12.06 -12.36 4.45
C PHE A 9 -11.22 -13.47 5.10
N THR A 10 -9.90 -13.32 5.11
CA THR A 10 -8.98 -14.35 5.58
C THR A 10 -8.74 -14.31 7.08
N LEU A 11 -8.59 -13.12 7.64
CA LEU A 11 -8.14 -12.92 9.02
C LEU A 11 -9.17 -12.22 9.91
N GLY A 12 -10.23 -11.70 9.32
CA GLY A 12 -11.20 -10.91 10.05
C GLY A 12 -10.68 -9.49 10.28
N THR A 13 -11.31 -8.77 11.20
CA THR A 13 -11.00 -7.36 11.42
C THR A 13 -10.06 -7.12 12.59
N SER A 14 -9.71 -8.16 13.33
CA SER A 14 -8.96 -8.00 14.57
C SER A 14 -7.45 -8.10 14.43
N ASP A 15 -6.97 -8.67 13.34
CA ASP A 15 -5.53 -8.89 13.16
C ASP A 15 -4.92 -7.82 12.28
N HIS A 16 -4.50 -6.73 12.88
CA HIS A 16 -3.88 -5.61 12.16
C HIS A 16 -2.36 -5.70 12.12
N LEU A 17 -1.79 -6.69 12.80
CA LEU A 17 -0.35 -6.85 12.87
C LEU A 17 0.19 -7.91 11.91
N THR A 18 -0.66 -8.46 11.05
CA THR A 18 -0.21 -9.35 9.99
C THR A 18 0.65 -8.56 9.02
N ARG A 19 1.81 -9.09 8.71
CA ARG A 19 2.68 -8.45 7.72
C ARG A 19 2.12 -8.70 6.33
N CYS A 20 1.99 -7.61 5.60
CA CYS A 20 1.47 -7.66 4.23
C CYS A 20 2.54 -7.25 3.25
N ARG A 21 2.74 -8.09 2.23
CA ARG A 21 3.64 -7.78 1.12
C ARG A 21 2.78 -7.63 -0.13
N VAL A 22 2.97 -6.54 -0.84
CA VAL A 22 2.25 -6.33 -2.10
C VAL A 22 3.26 -6.25 -3.22
N LEU A 23 3.04 -7.06 -4.25
CA LEU A 23 3.97 -7.19 -5.37
C LEU A 23 3.29 -6.72 -6.65
N TRP A 24 4.08 -6.14 -7.55
CA TRP A 24 3.64 -5.78 -8.89
C TRP A 24 4.86 -5.68 -9.79
N GLY A 25 4.72 -6.22 -11.02
CA GLY A 25 5.78 -6.13 -12.01
C GLY A 25 7.09 -6.77 -11.60
N GLY A 26 7.02 -7.83 -10.80
CA GLY A 26 8.22 -8.53 -10.33
C GLY A 26 8.89 -7.88 -9.15
N GLY A 27 8.36 -6.79 -8.64
CA GLY A 27 8.94 -6.10 -7.50
C GLY A 27 7.97 -5.94 -6.34
N GLU A 28 8.51 -5.65 -5.18
CA GLU A 28 7.71 -5.41 -3.97
C GLU A 28 7.43 -3.92 -3.86
N ILE A 29 6.15 -3.56 -3.78
CA ILE A 29 5.75 -2.15 -3.69
C ILE A 29 5.32 -1.74 -2.29
N MET A 30 4.98 -2.71 -1.44
CA MET A 30 4.68 -2.47 -0.02
C MET A 30 5.11 -3.67 0.80
N ASN A 31 5.59 -3.42 2.00
CA ASN A 31 5.90 -4.48 2.96
C ASN A 31 5.86 -3.88 4.36
N ASP A 32 4.74 -4.02 5.03
CA ASP A 32 4.57 -3.54 6.39
C ASP A 32 3.39 -4.26 7.03
N TYR A 33 3.16 -3.99 8.30
CA TYR A 33 1.96 -4.48 8.97
C TYR A 33 0.73 -3.84 8.35
N PHE A 34 -0.34 -4.62 8.29
CA PHE A 34 -1.57 -4.16 7.65
C PHE A 34 -2.02 -2.79 8.18
N SER A 35 -1.96 -2.61 9.50
CA SER A 35 -2.38 -1.35 10.11
C SER A 35 -1.54 -0.15 9.69
N ARG A 36 -0.34 -0.38 9.19
CA ARG A 36 0.58 0.69 8.79
C ARG A 36 0.50 1.03 7.31
N LEU A 37 -0.26 0.28 6.53
CA LEU A 37 -0.36 0.55 5.10
C LEU A 37 -1.17 1.81 4.79
N GLY A 38 -2.00 2.24 5.73
CA GLY A 38 -2.87 3.39 5.53
C GLY A 38 -4.00 3.08 4.55
N ASP A 39 -4.90 4.03 4.37
CA ASP A 39 -6.07 3.81 3.51
C ASP A 39 -5.68 3.53 2.06
N ILE A 40 -4.67 4.24 1.55
CA ILE A 40 -4.25 4.08 0.17
C ILE A 40 -3.74 2.66 -0.06
N GLY A 41 -2.85 2.18 0.82
CA GLY A 41 -2.28 0.84 0.68
C GLY A 41 -3.31 -0.26 0.91
N GLN A 42 -4.16 -0.09 1.91
CA GLN A 42 -5.17 -1.10 2.24
C GLN A 42 -6.21 -1.25 1.15
N ASN A 43 -6.46 -0.21 0.38
CA ASN A 43 -7.48 -0.22 -0.67
C ASN A 43 -6.93 -0.50 -2.06
N ILE A 44 -5.68 -0.93 -2.16
CA ILE A 44 -5.11 -1.29 -3.46
C ILE A 44 -5.86 -2.49 -4.04
N LYS A 45 -6.20 -2.41 -5.33
CA LYS A 45 -6.88 -3.51 -6.01
C LYS A 45 -5.89 -4.60 -6.35
N ILE A 46 -6.24 -5.83 -6.00
CA ILE A 46 -5.37 -6.98 -6.19
C ILE A 46 -6.02 -7.99 -7.12
N ARG A 47 -5.19 -8.77 -7.82
CA ARG A 47 -5.65 -9.84 -8.69
C ARG A 47 -5.51 -11.21 -8.04
N ALA A 48 -4.68 -11.34 -7.03
CA ALA A 48 -4.46 -12.59 -6.34
C ALA A 48 -3.80 -12.32 -5.00
N ALA A 49 -3.95 -13.24 -4.07
CA ALA A 49 -3.30 -13.13 -2.78
C ALA A 49 -3.22 -14.51 -2.14
N ARG A 50 -2.33 -14.66 -1.18
CA ARG A 50 -2.23 -15.86 -0.37
C ARG A 50 -1.76 -15.49 1.02
N TYR A 51 -2.16 -16.28 1.99
CA TYR A 51 -1.76 -16.08 3.36
C TYR A 51 -0.92 -17.27 3.82
N ASP A 52 0.27 -16.97 4.34
CA ASP A 52 1.14 -17.98 4.94
C ASP A 52 0.89 -17.95 6.45
N GLU A 53 0.07 -18.87 6.90
CA GLU A 53 -0.35 -18.96 8.29
C GLU A 53 0.84 -19.20 9.22
N LYS A 54 1.80 -19.99 8.77
CA LYS A 54 2.96 -20.35 9.60
C LYS A 54 3.80 -19.13 9.95
N HIS A 55 3.98 -18.23 9.01
CA HIS A 55 4.80 -17.03 9.19
C HIS A 55 3.98 -15.76 9.39
N ASP A 56 2.66 -15.87 9.34
CA ASP A 56 1.74 -14.74 9.47
C ASP A 56 2.06 -13.63 8.47
N ILE A 57 2.23 -14.04 7.20
CA ILE A 57 2.53 -13.12 6.10
C ILE A 57 1.47 -13.26 5.03
N LEU A 58 0.85 -12.16 4.69
CA LEU A 58 -0.12 -12.08 3.61
C LEU A 58 0.58 -11.48 2.39
N THR A 59 0.68 -12.25 1.30
CA THR A 59 1.29 -11.79 0.06
C THR A 59 0.20 -11.54 -0.96
N ALA A 60 0.14 -10.33 -1.49
CA ALA A 60 -0.85 -9.95 -2.48
C ALA A 60 -0.17 -9.47 -3.76
N TYR A 61 -0.85 -9.70 -4.87
CA TYR A 61 -0.36 -9.27 -6.18
C TYR A 61 -1.31 -8.20 -6.70
N ALA A 62 -0.82 -6.98 -6.84
CA ALA A 62 -1.63 -5.88 -7.34
C ALA A 62 -2.02 -6.14 -8.79
N SER A 63 -3.23 -5.74 -9.16
CA SER A 63 -3.62 -5.71 -10.56
C SER A 63 -2.95 -4.51 -11.22
N ASP A 64 -2.88 -4.51 -12.56
CA ASP A 64 -2.30 -3.36 -13.27
C ASP A 64 -3.07 -2.08 -12.95
N LYS A 65 -4.39 -2.16 -12.97
CA LYS A 65 -5.24 -1.04 -12.61
C LYS A 65 -5.01 -0.63 -11.16
N GLY A 66 -4.91 -1.60 -10.27
CA GLY A 66 -4.67 -1.35 -8.85
C GLY A 66 -3.37 -0.61 -8.62
N PHE A 67 -2.31 -1.03 -9.30
CA PHE A 67 -1.02 -0.36 -9.18
C PHE A 67 -1.09 1.08 -9.68
N ILE A 68 -1.73 1.29 -10.82
CA ILE A 68 -1.85 2.64 -11.40
C ILE A 68 -2.62 3.55 -10.47
N GLU A 69 -3.74 3.08 -9.93
CA GLU A 69 -4.54 3.87 -9.00
C GLU A 69 -3.77 4.17 -7.71
N TYR A 70 -3.06 3.17 -7.20
CA TYR A 70 -2.24 3.32 -6.01
C TYR A 70 -1.16 4.38 -6.22
N ARG A 71 -0.44 4.29 -7.33
CA ARG A 71 0.62 5.24 -7.66
C ARG A 71 0.06 6.66 -7.81
N ASN A 72 -1.08 6.80 -8.47
CA ASN A 72 -1.70 8.11 -8.66
C ASN A 72 -2.18 8.69 -7.33
N SER A 73 -2.70 7.86 -6.44
CA SER A 73 -3.12 8.30 -5.12
C SER A 73 -1.94 8.80 -4.29
N LEU A 74 -0.80 8.10 -4.36
CA LEU A 74 0.41 8.55 -3.67
C LEU A 74 0.90 9.87 -4.20
N ARG A 75 0.89 10.05 -5.53
CA ARG A 75 1.29 11.31 -6.15
C ARG A 75 0.41 12.46 -5.71
N HIS A 76 -0.89 12.22 -5.69
CA HIS A 76 -1.84 13.24 -5.28
C HIS A 76 -1.60 13.63 -3.82
N TRP A 77 -1.40 12.66 -2.96
CA TRP A 77 -1.14 12.90 -1.56
C TRP A 77 0.17 13.68 -1.37
N GLN A 78 1.24 13.26 -2.01
CA GLN A 78 2.54 13.92 -1.92
C GLN A 78 2.46 15.36 -2.43
N HIS A 79 1.73 15.58 -3.50
CA HIS A 79 1.57 16.91 -4.08
C HIS A 79 0.85 17.86 -3.12
N ARG A 80 -0.10 17.35 -2.36
CA ARG A 80 -0.84 18.15 -1.39
C ARG A 80 0.00 18.49 -0.16
N GLU A 81 0.83 17.57 0.25
CA GLU A 81 1.63 17.73 1.48
C GLU A 81 2.90 18.49 1.22
N GLY A 82 3.45 18.29 0.08
CA GLY A 82 4.78 18.81 -0.24
C GLY A 82 4.78 20.24 -0.59
N ARG A 83 4.12 20.84 -0.24
CA ARG A 83 4.42 22.09 -0.64
C ARG A 83 4.93 22.87 0.33
N TYR A 84 5.41 22.09 0.82
CA TYR A 84 5.97 22.25 1.47
C TYR A 84 6.86 22.36 1.76
N ASN A 85 7.40 21.95 1.88
CA ASN A 85 8.41 21.76 1.85
C ASN A 85 9.17 22.19 1.88
N LYS A 86 9.58 22.19 2.18
CA LYS A 86 10.34 22.21 1.65
C LYS A 86 10.90 22.45 1.29
N TYR A 87 11.09 22.44 1.68
CA TYR A 87 11.72 22.38 0.71
C TYR A 87 11.85 22.85 0.36
N ASP A 88 11.84 22.86 1.02
CA ASP A 88 11.98 23.02 0.11
C ASP A 88 12.25 23.80 -0.08
N HIS A 89 12.51 24.00 0.28
CA HIS A 89 12.89 24.39 -0.43
C HIS A 89 13.30 24.74 -0.84
N LYS A 90 13.33 24.72 -0.42
CA LYS A 90 13.73 24.83 -1.25
C LYS A 90 13.80 24.93 -1.84
N LYS A 91 13.91 24.92 -1.33
CA LYS A 91 14.11 24.86 -2.24
C LYS A 91 13.91 25.18 -2.77
N GLN A 92 13.94 25.18 -2.11
CA GLN A 92 13.86 25.32 -2.99
C GLN A 92 13.75 25.79 -3.45
N GLY A 93 13.76 26.21 -2.66
CA GLY A 93 13.77 26.33 -3.55
C GLY A 93 13.66 26.89 -3.61
N GLY A 94 13.85 27.17 -3.12
CA GLY A 94 13.82 27.21 -3.68
C GLY A 94 13.79 27.71 -3.50
N ILE A 95 14.17 27.64 -3.29
CA ILE A 95 14.12 27.79 -3.64
C ILE A 95 14.16 27.97 -3.77
#